data_a397d43f44d6d3686a59b3a8b8bc9621
#
_entry.id   a397d43f44d6d3686a59b3a8b8bc9621
#
_cell.length_a   1.000
_cell.length_b   1.000
_cell.length_c   1.000
_cell.angle_alpha   90.00
_cell.angle_beta   90.00
_cell.angle_gamma   90.00
#
_symmetry.space_group_name_H-M   'P 1'
#
loop_
_entity.id
_entity.type
_entity.pdbx_description
1 polymer ?
#
loop_
_entity_poly.entity_id
_entity_poly.type
_entity_poly.pdbx_seq_one_letter_code
_entity_poly.pdbx_strand_id
1 'polypeptide(L)'
;MKIFNYLLMGGWLLCIPMLSHASLIQEKKCSECHRLSKDGNEKIGPDLFYAGNKFQASWLKQYLQNPVTIRSAGGTGDPGFLKGTQADSQMHPALSKKDAGQITQELMELILLDLPEKINHLEPLTKGQKAKIKYEFERTFSCISCHQSLNLAGKVRGGISGPSLVNAGNRLQARWVASWLKSPKTYSNKSRMPIYKLKDEARLRLTQFIATLKNENKR
;
A
#
# COMPACT_ATOMS: atom_id res chain seq x y z
N MET A 1 -6.98 -66.60 -44.32
CA MET A 1 -6.19 -66.33 -43.15
C MET A 1 -5.62 -64.92 -43.32
N LYS A 2 -6.21 -63.90 -42.73
CA LYS A 2 -5.77 -62.48 -42.83
C LYS A 2 -5.11 -62.11 -41.51
N ILE A 3 -3.82 -61.79 -41.57
CA ILE A 3 -3.02 -61.38 -40.45
C ILE A 3 -3.19 -59.84 -40.32
N PHE A 4 -3.75 -59.38 -39.19
CA PHE A 4 -3.92 -57.97 -38.86
C PHE A 4 -2.69 -57.52 -38.07
N ASN A 5 -1.87 -56.65 -38.71
CA ASN A 5 -0.76 -55.97 -38.02
C ASN A 5 -1.29 -54.78 -37.24
N TYR A 6 -1.18 -54.84 -35.89
CA TYR A 6 -1.40 -53.69 -35.02
C TYR A 6 -0.07 -52.90 -34.86
N LEU A 7 -0.04 -51.73 -35.46
CA LEU A 7 1.00 -50.72 -35.22
C LEU A 7 0.72 -50.04 -33.87
N LEU A 8 1.51 -50.33 -32.89
CA LEU A 8 1.56 -49.63 -31.62
C LEU A 8 2.25 -48.25 -31.81
N MET A 9 1.46 -47.20 -31.94
CA MET A 9 1.95 -45.80 -31.84
C MET A 9 2.22 -45.50 -30.36
N GLY A 10 3.47 -45.61 -29.91
CA GLY A 10 3.94 -45.17 -28.61
C GLY A 10 3.95 -43.63 -28.55
N GLY A 11 2.92 -43.03 -27.93
CA GLY A 11 2.89 -41.62 -27.66
C GLY A 11 3.92 -41.27 -26.55
N TRP A 12 4.99 -40.60 -26.91
CA TRP A 12 5.92 -39.99 -25.95
C TRP A 12 5.24 -38.75 -25.36
N LEU A 13 4.77 -38.87 -24.12
CA LEU A 13 4.38 -37.70 -23.33
C LEU A 13 5.68 -36.94 -22.96
N LEU A 14 5.90 -35.84 -23.68
CA LEU A 14 6.93 -34.86 -23.28
C LEU A 14 6.48 -34.21 -21.96
N CYS A 15 7.02 -34.72 -20.85
CA CYS A 15 6.91 -34.09 -19.55
C CYS A 15 7.79 -32.83 -19.58
N ILE A 16 7.22 -31.69 -19.92
CA ILE A 16 7.92 -30.40 -19.84
C ILE A 16 8.06 -30.09 -18.36
N PRO A 17 9.28 -30.00 -17.79
CA PRO A 17 9.45 -29.59 -16.41
C PRO A 17 8.94 -28.14 -16.29
N MET A 18 7.83 -27.93 -15.57
CA MET A 18 7.45 -26.60 -15.09
C MET A 18 8.56 -26.14 -14.15
N LEU A 19 9.43 -25.29 -14.66
CA LEU A 19 10.37 -24.54 -13.83
C LEU A 19 9.55 -23.68 -12.86
N SER A 20 9.29 -24.22 -11.69
CA SER A 20 8.75 -23.46 -10.55
C SER A 20 9.79 -22.40 -10.18
N HIS A 21 9.62 -21.19 -10.69
CA HIS A 21 10.43 -20.07 -10.23
C HIS A 21 10.03 -19.81 -8.78
N ALA A 22 10.98 -20.00 -7.87
CA ALA A 22 10.78 -19.62 -6.47
C ALA A 22 10.42 -18.13 -6.43
N SER A 23 9.39 -17.78 -5.66
CA SER A 23 8.97 -16.39 -5.49
C SER A 23 10.13 -15.56 -4.94
N LEU A 24 10.46 -14.45 -5.59
CA LEU A 24 11.53 -13.57 -5.14
C LEU A 24 11.22 -12.93 -3.78
N ILE A 25 9.94 -12.76 -3.44
CA ILE A 25 9.48 -12.36 -2.10
C ILE A 25 9.98 -13.35 -1.04
N GLN A 26 9.97 -14.65 -1.34
CA GLN A 26 10.45 -15.68 -0.42
C GLN A 26 11.98 -15.68 -0.36
N GLU A 27 12.66 -15.61 -1.51
CA GLU A 27 14.13 -15.55 -1.58
C GLU A 27 14.69 -14.36 -0.79
N LYS A 28 14.07 -13.18 -0.92
CA LYS A 28 14.45 -11.96 -0.19
C LYS A 28 13.89 -11.91 1.23
N LYS A 29 13.25 -12.98 1.70
CA LYS A 29 12.74 -13.13 3.07
C LYS A 29 11.80 -12.02 3.53
N CYS A 30 11.01 -11.46 2.62
CA CYS A 30 10.08 -10.37 2.95
C CYS A 30 9.09 -10.76 4.05
N SER A 31 8.73 -12.05 4.15
CA SER A 31 7.84 -12.59 5.18
C SER A 31 8.41 -12.57 6.60
N GLU A 32 9.72 -12.34 6.79
CA GLU A 32 10.29 -12.17 8.12
C GLU A 32 9.75 -10.90 8.80
N CYS A 33 9.57 -9.83 8.01
CA CYS A 33 9.09 -8.54 8.51
C CYS A 33 7.65 -8.23 8.13
N HIS A 34 7.11 -8.82 7.06
CA HIS A 34 5.80 -8.50 6.52
C HIS A 34 4.86 -9.70 6.53
N ARG A 35 3.59 -9.45 6.85
CA ARG A 35 2.52 -10.42 6.71
C ARG A 35 2.02 -10.43 5.27
N LEU A 36 2.16 -11.57 4.58
CA LEU A 36 1.84 -11.75 3.17
C LEU A 36 0.50 -12.47 2.94
N SER A 37 -0.11 -13.03 3.98
CA SER A 37 -1.45 -13.62 3.93
C SER A 37 -2.32 -13.07 5.06
N LYS A 38 -3.64 -13.07 4.87
CA LYS A 38 -4.61 -12.57 5.86
C LYS A 38 -4.55 -13.38 7.17
N ASP A 39 -4.33 -14.69 7.05
CA ASP A 39 -4.31 -15.63 8.19
C ASP A 39 -2.90 -15.81 8.79
N GLY A 40 -1.91 -15.10 8.25
CA GLY A 40 -0.54 -15.13 8.77
C GLY A 40 -0.39 -14.40 10.10
N ASN A 41 0.65 -14.78 10.86
CA ASN A 41 0.99 -14.12 12.11
C ASN A 41 1.35 -12.65 11.91
N GLU A 42 1.07 -11.83 12.91
CA GLU A 42 1.46 -10.42 12.91
C GLU A 42 2.97 -10.27 12.87
N LYS A 43 3.43 -9.29 12.08
CA LYS A 43 4.85 -8.99 11.87
C LYS A 43 5.15 -7.52 12.24
N ILE A 44 6.44 -7.19 12.39
CA ILE A 44 6.87 -5.83 12.73
C ILE A 44 6.56 -4.82 11.62
N GLY A 45 6.74 -5.19 10.36
CA GLY A 45 6.47 -4.36 9.20
C GLY A 45 4.97 -4.23 8.88
N PRO A 46 4.62 -3.36 7.94
CA PRO A 46 3.24 -3.24 7.46
C PRO A 46 2.78 -4.52 6.78
N ASP A 47 1.49 -4.82 6.92
CA ASP A 47 0.86 -5.92 6.22
C ASP A 47 0.87 -5.67 4.71
N LEU A 48 1.20 -6.70 3.92
CA LEU A 48 1.29 -6.63 2.46
C LEU A 48 0.30 -7.55 1.73
N PHE A 49 -0.48 -8.37 2.43
CA PHE A 49 -1.46 -9.27 1.81
C PHE A 49 -2.57 -8.55 1.01
N TYR A 50 -2.55 -7.23 1.02
CA TYR A 50 -3.40 -6.34 0.23
C TYR A 50 -2.58 -5.29 -0.56
N ALA A 51 -1.32 -5.57 -0.83
CA ALA A 51 -0.42 -4.60 -1.45
C ALA A 51 -0.91 -4.15 -2.83
N GLY A 52 -1.47 -5.07 -3.62
CA GLY A 52 -2.06 -4.80 -4.92
C GLY A 52 -3.32 -3.93 -4.90
N ASN A 53 -4.05 -3.89 -3.78
CA ASN A 53 -5.15 -2.94 -3.61
C ASN A 53 -4.67 -1.57 -3.13
N LYS A 54 -3.56 -1.53 -2.38
CA LYS A 54 -3.11 -0.36 -1.63
C LYS A 54 -2.19 0.54 -2.42
N PHE A 55 -1.20 -0.03 -3.08
CA PHE A 55 -0.12 0.73 -3.68
C PHE A 55 -0.30 0.95 -5.18
N GLN A 56 0.24 2.06 -5.68
CA GLN A 56 0.51 2.26 -7.10
C GLN A 56 1.78 1.49 -7.45
N ALA A 57 1.73 0.65 -8.49
CA ALA A 57 2.87 -0.21 -8.88
C ALA A 57 4.14 0.61 -9.20
N SER A 58 3.98 1.74 -9.89
CA SER A 58 5.10 2.64 -10.23
C SER A 58 5.80 3.17 -8.99
N TRP A 59 5.03 3.61 -8.00
CA TRP A 59 5.57 4.09 -6.74
C TRP A 59 6.26 2.97 -5.96
N LEU A 60 5.62 1.79 -5.88
CA LEU A 60 6.16 0.66 -5.12
C LEU A 60 7.52 0.23 -5.68
N LYS A 61 7.65 0.16 -7.01
CA LYS A 61 8.92 -0.15 -7.69
C LYS A 61 10.01 0.87 -7.37
N GLN A 62 9.70 2.15 -7.34
CA GLN A 62 10.65 3.20 -6.98
C GLN A 62 11.03 3.13 -5.50
N TYR A 63 10.04 2.92 -4.62
CA TYR A 63 10.26 2.78 -3.18
C TYR A 63 11.20 1.63 -2.86
N LEU A 64 11.02 0.47 -3.48
CA LEU A 64 11.88 -0.69 -3.25
C LEU A 64 13.33 -0.47 -3.70
N GLN A 65 13.57 0.42 -4.67
CA GLN A 65 14.93 0.80 -5.09
C GLN A 65 15.54 1.85 -4.17
N ASN A 66 14.74 2.80 -3.70
CA ASN A 66 15.17 3.93 -2.86
C ASN A 66 14.18 4.13 -1.72
N PRO A 67 14.24 3.28 -0.69
CA PRO A 67 13.32 3.37 0.44
C PRO A 67 13.47 4.70 1.19
N VAL A 68 12.33 5.26 1.58
CA VAL A 68 12.26 6.48 2.38
C VAL A 68 11.32 6.28 3.57
N THR A 69 11.58 6.98 4.66
CA THR A 69 10.71 6.96 5.83
C THR A 69 9.36 7.59 5.51
N ILE A 70 8.29 6.79 5.60
CA ILE A 70 6.92 7.25 5.35
C ILE A 70 6.24 7.66 6.65
N ARG A 71 6.65 7.06 7.75
CA ARG A 71 6.11 7.32 9.09
C ARG A 71 7.26 7.62 10.03
N SER A 72 7.43 8.90 10.35
CA SER A 72 8.57 9.35 11.16
C SER A 72 8.50 8.88 12.62
N ALA A 73 7.31 8.59 13.14
CA ALA A 73 7.14 8.07 14.50
C ALA A 73 7.24 6.53 14.59
N GLY A 74 7.80 5.86 13.58
CA GLY A 74 8.01 4.41 13.57
C GLY A 74 6.79 3.58 13.18
N GLY A 75 6.94 2.27 13.27
CA GLY A 75 5.93 1.30 12.89
C GLY A 75 4.67 1.33 13.77
N THR A 76 3.58 0.76 13.26
CA THR A 76 2.31 0.71 14.00
C THR A 76 2.37 -0.11 15.29
N GLY A 77 3.27 -1.07 15.36
CA GLY A 77 3.46 -1.95 16.52
C GLY A 77 4.40 -1.38 17.60
N ASP A 78 5.16 -0.32 17.27
CA ASP A 78 6.11 0.26 18.21
C ASP A 78 5.53 1.48 18.93
N PRO A 79 5.26 1.39 20.25
CA PRO A 79 4.84 2.52 21.06
C PRO A 79 6.01 3.39 21.53
N GLY A 80 7.24 3.11 21.12
CA GLY A 80 8.46 3.77 21.61
C GLY A 80 8.42 5.29 21.46
N PHE A 81 7.80 5.83 20.40
CA PHE A 81 7.65 7.27 20.23
C PHE A 81 6.84 7.94 21.36
N LEU A 82 5.93 7.22 22.02
CA LEU A 82 5.18 7.71 23.19
C LEU A 82 6.08 7.84 24.44
N LYS A 83 7.20 7.14 24.44
CA LYS A 83 8.20 7.16 25.51
C LYS A 83 9.38 8.07 25.20
N GLY A 84 9.31 8.85 24.11
CA GLY A 84 10.40 9.73 23.67
C GLY A 84 11.58 9.00 23.02
N THR A 85 11.47 7.70 22.75
CA THR A 85 12.49 6.98 21.98
C THR A 85 12.36 7.31 20.50
N GLN A 86 13.48 7.25 19.79
CA GLN A 86 13.47 7.50 18.35
C GLN A 86 12.56 6.52 17.62
N ALA A 87 11.90 7.05 16.62
CA ALA A 87 11.17 6.25 15.67
C ALA A 87 12.06 5.15 15.08
N ASP A 88 11.41 4.09 14.67
CA ASP A 88 12.00 2.95 13.98
C ASP A 88 13.11 3.40 13.01
N SER A 89 14.36 3.17 13.42
CA SER A 89 15.54 3.52 12.64
C SER A 89 15.90 2.46 11.60
N GLN A 90 15.18 1.33 11.59
CA GLN A 90 15.44 0.26 10.65
C GLN A 90 14.96 0.66 9.26
N MET A 91 15.90 1.09 8.44
CA MET A 91 15.63 1.40 7.05
C MET A 91 15.28 0.11 6.28
N HIS A 92 14.27 0.18 5.45
CA HIS A 92 13.96 -0.89 4.51
C HIS A 92 15.16 -1.12 3.57
N PRO A 93 15.60 -2.37 3.32
CA PRO A 93 16.70 -2.64 2.41
C PRO A 93 16.36 -2.18 0.98
N ALA A 94 17.30 -1.53 0.32
CA ALA A 94 17.17 -1.17 -1.08
C ALA A 94 17.42 -2.39 -1.97
N LEU A 95 16.66 -2.50 -3.05
CA LEU A 95 16.74 -3.58 -4.02
C LEU A 95 17.31 -3.10 -5.36
N SER A 96 17.87 -4.02 -6.13
CA SER A 96 18.23 -3.76 -7.53
C SER A 96 16.98 -3.38 -8.35
N LYS A 97 17.16 -2.66 -9.46
CA LYS A 97 16.08 -2.31 -10.39
C LYS A 97 15.31 -3.55 -10.91
N LYS A 98 16.04 -4.65 -11.13
CA LYS A 98 15.48 -5.94 -11.57
C LYS A 98 14.61 -6.56 -10.47
N ASP A 99 15.18 -6.73 -9.27
CA ASP A 99 14.48 -7.35 -8.14
C ASP A 99 13.28 -6.52 -7.71
N ALA A 100 13.42 -5.18 -7.63
CA ALA A 100 12.32 -4.28 -7.34
C ALA A 100 11.17 -4.41 -8.36
N GLY A 101 11.50 -4.61 -9.64
CA GLY A 101 10.50 -4.85 -10.68
C GLY A 101 9.73 -6.13 -10.46
N GLN A 102 10.43 -7.24 -10.23
CA GLN A 102 9.83 -8.56 -10.03
C GLN A 102 9.02 -8.61 -8.73
N ILE A 103 9.59 -8.15 -7.60
CA ILE A 103 8.88 -8.11 -6.31
C ILE A 103 7.64 -7.21 -6.41
N THR A 104 7.70 -6.10 -7.15
CA THR A 104 6.52 -5.28 -7.37
C THR A 104 5.42 -6.08 -8.06
N GLN A 105 5.72 -6.85 -9.10
CA GLN A 105 4.73 -7.69 -9.78
C GLN A 105 4.11 -8.70 -8.81
N GLU A 106 4.93 -9.44 -8.06
CA GLU A 106 4.46 -10.41 -7.07
C GLU A 106 3.58 -9.75 -5.97
N LEU A 107 3.97 -8.57 -5.47
CA LEU A 107 3.20 -7.84 -4.47
C LEU A 107 1.87 -7.29 -5.02
N MET A 108 1.83 -6.90 -6.29
CA MET A 108 0.59 -6.41 -6.93
C MET A 108 -0.45 -7.51 -7.12
N GLU A 109 -0.08 -8.78 -7.07
CA GLU A 109 -0.99 -9.93 -7.09
C GLU A 109 -1.65 -10.18 -5.72
N LEU A 110 -1.09 -9.64 -4.64
CA LEU A 110 -1.64 -9.75 -3.30
C LEU A 110 -2.82 -8.79 -3.13
N ILE A 111 -4.03 -9.28 -3.38
CA ILE A 111 -5.27 -8.50 -3.37
C ILE A 111 -6.33 -9.09 -2.44
N LEU A 112 -7.15 -8.20 -1.89
CA LEU A 112 -8.44 -8.55 -1.30
C LEU A 112 -9.52 -8.39 -2.37
N LEU A 113 -10.33 -9.42 -2.55
CA LEU A 113 -11.40 -9.44 -3.56
C LEU A 113 -12.61 -8.60 -3.13
N ASP A 114 -12.80 -8.43 -1.84
CA ASP A 114 -13.99 -7.89 -1.19
C ASP A 114 -13.83 -6.44 -0.69
N LEU A 115 -12.99 -5.63 -1.35
CA LEU A 115 -12.93 -4.19 -1.02
C LEU A 115 -14.29 -3.52 -1.23
N PRO A 116 -14.88 -2.92 -0.16
CA PRO A 116 -16.28 -2.46 -0.20
C PRO A 116 -16.51 -1.26 -1.11
N GLU A 117 -15.49 -0.45 -1.31
CA GLU A 117 -15.63 0.80 -2.08
C GLU A 117 -15.38 0.56 -3.57
N LYS A 118 -16.35 0.97 -4.40
CA LYS A 118 -16.25 0.93 -5.86
C LYS A 118 -16.00 2.35 -6.38
N ILE A 119 -14.73 2.74 -6.47
CA ILE A 119 -14.32 4.02 -7.06
C ILE A 119 -13.70 3.73 -8.41
N ASN A 120 -14.43 4.00 -9.47
CA ASN A 120 -13.97 3.77 -10.84
C ASN A 120 -13.28 5.02 -11.40
N HIS A 121 -13.73 6.20 -10.97
CA HIS A 121 -13.19 7.47 -11.42
C HIS A 121 -13.27 8.52 -10.30
N LEU A 122 -12.30 9.41 -10.23
CA LEU A 122 -12.31 10.59 -9.37
C LEU A 122 -12.33 11.83 -10.25
N GLU A 123 -13.38 12.63 -10.15
CA GLU A 123 -13.44 13.91 -10.84
C GLU A 123 -12.35 14.86 -10.31
N PRO A 124 -11.69 15.61 -11.20
CA PRO A 124 -10.70 16.59 -10.80
C PRO A 124 -11.33 17.68 -9.91
N LEU A 125 -10.65 18.02 -8.81
CA LEU A 125 -11.09 19.07 -7.92
C LEU A 125 -10.69 20.45 -8.46
N THR A 126 -11.64 21.39 -8.47
CA THR A 126 -11.33 22.80 -8.67
C THR A 126 -10.49 23.34 -7.51
N LYS A 127 -9.82 24.49 -7.70
CA LYS A 127 -9.03 25.14 -6.64
C LYS A 127 -9.88 25.42 -5.38
N GLY A 128 -11.10 25.90 -5.56
CA GLY A 128 -12.02 26.19 -4.45
C GLY A 128 -12.46 24.94 -3.69
N GLN A 129 -12.81 23.88 -4.41
CA GLN A 129 -13.13 22.58 -3.79
C GLN A 129 -11.94 22.02 -3.02
N LYS A 130 -10.74 22.06 -3.61
CA LYS A 130 -9.52 21.61 -2.94
C LYS A 130 -9.24 22.39 -1.66
N ALA A 131 -9.42 23.72 -1.66
CA ALA A 131 -9.24 24.55 -0.48
C ALA A 131 -10.27 24.22 0.62
N LYS A 132 -11.53 24.03 0.26
CA LYS A 132 -12.61 23.64 1.18
C LYS A 132 -12.31 22.28 1.82
N ILE A 133 -11.97 21.27 1.03
CA ILE A 133 -11.69 19.93 1.54
C ILE A 133 -10.40 19.92 2.38
N LYS A 134 -9.41 20.73 2.00
CA LYS A 134 -8.21 20.94 2.82
C LYS A 134 -8.57 21.49 4.20
N TYR A 135 -9.49 22.45 4.28
CA TYR A 135 -9.99 22.95 5.56
C TYR A 135 -10.69 21.84 6.35
N GLU A 136 -11.56 21.04 5.72
CA GLU A 136 -12.21 19.88 6.37
C GLU A 136 -11.15 18.89 6.91
N PHE A 137 -10.13 18.55 6.12
CA PHE A 137 -9.03 17.69 6.51
C PHE A 137 -8.25 18.22 7.72
N GLU A 138 -7.98 19.52 7.75
CA GLU A 138 -7.15 20.15 8.78
C GLU A 138 -7.91 20.52 10.04
N ARG A 139 -9.16 21.01 9.89
CA ARG A 139 -9.92 21.63 10.98
C ARG A 139 -11.10 20.80 11.43
N THR A 140 -11.92 20.33 10.50
CA THR A 140 -13.14 19.61 10.85
C THR A 140 -12.84 18.20 11.34
N PHE A 141 -11.96 17.49 10.63
CA PHE A 141 -11.60 16.10 10.96
C PHE A 141 -10.26 15.99 11.65
N SER A 142 -9.49 17.08 11.76
CA SER A 142 -8.18 17.12 12.43
C SER A 142 -7.17 16.06 11.97
N CYS A 143 -7.27 15.60 10.71
CA CYS A 143 -6.38 14.59 10.15
C CYS A 143 -4.91 15.04 10.19
N ILE A 144 -4.68 16.38 10.11
CA ILE A 144 -3.36 17.02 10.18
C ILE A 144 -2.66 16.82 11.52
N SER A 145 -3.39 16.52 12.60
CA SER A 145 -2.77 16.27 13.91
C SER A 145 -1.92 15.01 13.94
N CYS A 146 -2.24 14.02 13.11
CA CYS A 146 -1.50 12.76 13.00
C CYS A 146 -0.71 12.63 11.71
N HIS A 147 -1.15 13.29 10.63
CA HIS A 147 -0.59 13.14 9.29
C HIS A 147 0.09 14.41 8.80
N GLN A 148 1.29 14.27 8.26
CA GLN A 148 1.90 15.36 7.51
C GLN A 148 1.16 15.59 6.19
N SER A 149 0.98 16.87 5.84
CA SER A 149 0.46 17.35 4.57
C SER A 149 1.14 18.65 4.17
N LEU A 150 0.75 19.27 3.06
CA LEU A 150 1.31 20.54 2.60
C LEU A 150 0.43 21.71 3.02
N ASN A 151 1.04 22.81 3.49
CA ASN A 151 0.34 24.08 3.64
C ASN A 151 0.12 24.75 2.27
N LEU A 152 -0.49 25.95 2.26
CA LEU A 152 -0.75 26.70 1.01
C LEU A 152 0.55 27.12 0.30
N ALA A 153 1.64 27.33 1.05
CA ALA A 153 2.95 27.64 0.51
C ALA A 153 3.74 26.38 0.09
N GLY A 154 3.08 25.21 0.11
CA GLY A 154 3.70 23.94 -0.24
C GLY A 154 4.75 23.44 0.77
N LYS A 155 4.80 23.98 1.98
CA LYS A 155 5.69 23.47 3.05
C LYS A 155 5.02 22.33 3.81
N VAL A 156 5.83 21.33 4.17
CA VAL A 156 5.37 20.19 4.98
C VAL A 156 5.01 20.65 6.39
N ARG A 157 3.86 20.23 6.86
CA ARG A 157 3.42 20.42 8.26
C ARG A 157 2.47 19.30 8.70
N GLY A 158 2.29 19.15 9.99
CA GLY A 158 1.38 18.18 10.60
C GLY A 158 2.10 17.18 11.46
N GLY A 159 1.31 16.29 12.07
CA GLY A 159 1.81 15.25 12.96
C GLY A 159 2.58 14.14 12.24
N ILE A 160 3.37 13.42 13.00
CA ILE A 160 4.24 12.33 12.52
C ILE A 160 3.80 10.94 12.99
N SER A 161 2.75 10.87 13.80
CA SER A 161 2.24 9.59 14.34
C SER A 161 1.50 8.74 13.30
N GLY A 162 0.98 9.37 12.25
CA GLY A 162 0.46 8.70 11.05
C GLY A 162 1.47 8.75 9.89
N PRO A 163 1.28 7.94 8.85
CA PRO A 163 2.09 8.04 7.65
C PRO A 163 1.95 9.42 6.98
N SER A 164 3.05 9.96 6.46
CA SER A 164 3.02 11.20 5.69
C SER A 164 2.10 11.06 4.48
N LEU A 165 1.25 12.05 4.25
CA LEU A 165 0.34 12.12 3.10
C LEU A 165 0.86 13.06 2.00
N VAL A 166 2.03 13.67 2.16
CA VAL A 166 2.63 14.61 1.20
C VAL A 166 2.67 14.07 -0.23
N ASN A 167 2.91 12.76 -0.37
CA ASN A 167 2.96 12.06 -1.65
C ASN A 167 1.95 10.88 -1.70
N ALA A 168 0.85 10.97 -0.99
CA ALA A 168 -0.12 9.87 -0.88
C ALA A 168 -0.78 9.55 -2.23
N GLY A 169 -1.02 10.54 -3.08
CA GLY A 169 -1.67 10.35 -4.38
C GLY A 169 -0.82 9.62 -5.42
N ASN A 170 0.52 9.63 -5.28
CA ASN A 170 1.40 8.80 -6.11
C ASN A 170 1.57 7.39 -5.52
N ARG A 171 1.40 7.26 -4.21
CA ARG A 171 1.65 6.03 -3.47
C ARG A 171 0.45 5.11 -3.38
N LEU A 172 -0.74 5.67 -3.12
CA LEU A 172 -1.94 4.92 -2.75
C LEU A 172 -2.99 4.94 -3.86
N GLN A 173 -3.68 3.83 -3.99
CA GLN A 173 -4.87 3.75 -4.84
C GLN A 173 -6.07 4.40 -4.13
N ALA A 174 -6.88 5.15 -4.88
CA ALA A 174 -8.02 5.88 -4.33
C ALA A 174 -9.06 4.94 -3.68
N ARG A 175 -9.34 3.80 -4.32
CA ARG A 175 -10.25 2.78 -3.77
C ARG A 175 -9.79 2.29 -2.40
N TRP A 176 -8.50 2.07 -2.25
CA TRP A 176 -7.91 1.71 -0.95
C TRP A 176 -8.10 2.81 0.08
N VAL A 177 -7.80 4.06 -0.27
CA VAL A 177 -7.96 5.20 0.64
C VAL A 177 -9.39 5.30 1.16
N ALA A 178 -10.39 5.21 0.28
CA ALA A 178 -11.80 5.25 0.67
C ALA A 178 -12.19 4.09 1.59
N SER A 179 -11.75 2.88 1.26
CA SER A 179 -12.00 1.70 2.08
C SER A 179 -11.33 1.79 3.46
N TRP A 180 -10.10 2.31 3.50
CA TRP A 180 -9.37 2.56 4.74
C TRP A 180 -10.07 3.61 5.61
N LEU A 181 -10.52 4.73 5.03
CA LEU A 181 -11.25 5.79 5.75
C LEU A 181 -12.58 5.29 6.33
N LYS A 182 -13.19 4.27 5.74
CA LYS A 182 -14.40 3.65 6.24
C LYS A 182 -14.15 2.81 7.49
N SER A 183 -13.13 1.96 7.45
CA SER A 183 -12.82 1.06 8.57
C SER A 183 -11.35 0.60 8.58
N PRO A 184 -10.43 1.37 9.16
CA PRO A 184 -9.01 1.00 9.22
C PRO A 184 -8.75 -0.33 9.91
N LYS A 185 -9.53 -0.64 10.96
CA LYS A 185 -9.40 -1.85 11.76
C LYS A 185 -9.71 -3.13 10.99
N THR A 186 -10.54 -3.05 9.94
CA THR A 186 -10.83 -4.21 9.07
C THR A 186 -9.57 -4.70 8.36
N TYR A 187 -8.63 -3.80 8.07
CA TYR A 187 -7.41 -4.12 7.31
C TYR A 187 -6.18 -4.32 8.21
N SER A 188 -6.16 -3.67 9.37
CA SER A 188 -5.04 -3.81 10.30
C SER A 188 -5.48 -3.61 11.74
N ASN A 189 -5.37 -4.66 12.54
CA ASN A 189 -5.61 -4.60 13.99
C ASN A 189 -4.66 -3.61 14.69
N LYS A 190 -3.46 -3.39 14.12
CA LYS A 190 -2.45 -2.46 14.60
C LYS A 190 -2.76 -1.00 14.30
N SER A 191 -3.79 -0.72 13.49
CA SER A 191 -4.13 0.65 13.14
C SER A 191 -4.49 1.46 14.38
N ARG A 192 -3.78 2.58 14.57
CA ARG A 192 -4.10 3.60 15.58
C ARG A 192 -4.98 4.71 15.01
N MET A 193 -5.27 4.68 13.72
CA MET A 193 -6.16 5.66 13.11
C MET A 193 -7.55 5.52 13.71
N PRO A 194 -8.13 6.60 14.25
CA PRO A 194 -9.51 6.58 14.75
C PRO A 194 -10.50 6.20 13.66
N ILE A 195 -11.60 5.57 14.05
CA ILE A 195 -12.72 5.33 13.14
C ILE A 195 -13.58 6.58 13.13
N TYR A 196 -13.51 7.31 12.02
CA TYR A 196 -14.40 8.45 11.78
C TYR A 196 -15.71 7.97 11.18
N LYS A 197 -16.84 8.38 11.79
CA LYS A 197 -18.18 8.14 11.22
C LYS A 197 -18.44 9.12 10.06
N LEU A 198 -17.64 9.03 9.01
CA LEU A 198 -17.75 9.88 7.83
C LEU A 198 -18.99 9.48 7.00
N LYS A 199 -19.79 10.49 6.61
CA LYS A 199 -20.77 10.30 5.54
C LYS A 199 -20.04 9.97 4.23
N ASP A 200 -20.68 9.24 3.34
CA ASP A 200 -20.07 8.77 2.08
C ASP A 200 -19.50 9.91 1.23
N GLU A 201 -20.21 11.04 1.16
CA GLU A 201 -19.71 12.23 0.45
C GLU A 201 -18.44 12.82 1.05
N ALA A 202 -18.35 12.90 2.39
CA ALA A 202 -17.17 13.42 3.07
C ALA A 202 -15.97 12.47 2.86
N ARG A 203 -16.22 11.16 2.91
CA ARG A 203 -15.22 10.14 2.64
C ARG A 203 -14.70 10.23 1.20
N LEU A 204 -15.60 10.38 0.23
CA LEU A 204 -15.22 10.56 -1.18
C LEU A 204 -14.40 11.83 -1.38
N ARG A 205 -14.84 12.99 -0.84
CA ARG A 205 -14.11 14.26 -0.95
C ARG A 205 -12.70 14.15 -0.34
N LEU A 206 -12.57 13.57 0.85
CA LEU A 206 -11.26 13.34 1.48
C LEU A 206 -10.38 12.42 0.62
N THR A 207 -10.95 11.38 0.04
CA THR A 207 -10.24 10.49 -0.89
C THR A 207 -9.74 11.25 -2.11
N GLN A 208 -10.59 12.07 -2.74
CA GLN A 208 -10.21 12.93 -3.86
C GLN A 208 -9.07 13.88 -3.48
N PHE A 209 -9.18 14.53 -2.31
CA PHE A 209 -8.14 15.43 -1.83
C PHE A 209 -6.81 14.69 -1.63
N ILE A 210 -6.81 13.54 -0.94
CA ILE A 210 -5.61 12.73 -0.70
C ILE A 210 -4.98 12.29 -2.02
N ALA A 211 -5.79 11.92 -3.01
CA ALA A 211 -5.31 11.55 -4.35
C ALA A 211 -4.63 12.71 -5.10
N THR A 212 -4.89 13.97 -4.71
CA THR A 212 -4.19 15.15 -5.28
C THR A 212 -2.83 15.43 -4.63
N LEU A 213 -2.49 14.79 -3.53
CA LEU A 213 -1.22 15.00 -2.81
C LEU A 213 -0.09 14.24 -3.49
N LYS A 214 0.52 14.85 -4.48
CA LYS A 214 1.54 14.25 -5.39
C LYS A 214 2.84 15.04 -5.40
N ASN A 215 3.39 15.36 -4.23
CA ASN A 215 4.65 16.08 -4.16
C ASN A 215 5.83 15.11 -3.95
N GLU A 216 6.59 14.84 -4.99
CA GLU A 216 7.76 13.95 -4.97
C GLU A 216 9.00 14.61 -4.38
N ASN A 217 9.10 15.93 -4.47
CA ASN A 217 10.31 16.69 -4.09
C ASN A 217 10.38 17.01 -2.59
N LYS A 218 9.36 16.67 -1.82
CA LYS A 218 9.28 16.92 -0.37
C LYS A 218 9.09 15.61 0.38
N ARG A 219 10.18 14.93 0.52
CA ARG A 219 10.34 13.71 1.32
C ARG A 219 10.64 14.07 2.78
#